data_881f64d5f06ebf8e137449e2cc6f9596
#
_entry.id   881f64d5f06ebf8e137449e2cc6f9596
#
_cell.length_a   1.000
_cell.length_b   1.000
_cell.length_c   1.000
_cell.angle_alpha   90.00
_cell.angle_beta   90.00
_cell.angle_gamma   90.00
#
_symmetry.space_group_name_H-M   'P 1'
#
loop_
_entity.id
_entity.type
_entity.pdbx_description
1 polymer ?
#
loop_
_entity_poly.entity_id
_entity_poly.type
_entity_poly.pdbx_seq_one_letter_code
_entity_poly.pdbx_strand_id
1 'polypeptide(L)'
;KTTFNVGTISGGTTVNSIAAQAEMLYEMRSDDYACLMDAKAYFEKILEEFKAEGVDVTAELLGERPCGNKENHDPRQTALLTQCADAVENHFGTRPGVYAGSTDCNIPLANGIPAAAIGLCIGAGEHTRGEWIETESLKAGFKVAAELISARFLPEEKGE
;
A
#
# COMPACT_ATOMS: atom_id res chain seq x y z
N LYS A 1 -4.57 8.28 7.18
CA LYS A 1 -3.23 8.72 7.65
C LYS A 1 -2.40 9.16 6.46
N THR A 2 -1.81 10.38 6.51
CA THR A 2 -0.89 10.89 5.48
C THR A 2 0.53 10.91 6.03
N THR A 3 1.50 10.43 5.27
CA THR A 3 2.91 10.37 5.66
C THR A 3 3.80 10.85 4.53
N PHE A 4 4.96 11.38 4.91
CA PHE A 4 6.01 11.87 4.03
C PHE A 4 7.33 11.25 4.43
N ASN A 5 8.19 11.00 3.45
CA ASN A 5 9.52 10.49 3.72
C ASN A 5 10.53 11.02 2.70
N VAL A 6 11.70 11.42 3.18
CA VAL A 6 12.89 11.63 2.35
C VAL A 6 13.77 10.39 2.51
N GLY A 7 13.77 9.52 1.53
CA GLY A 7 14.48 8.24 1.59
C GLY A 7 15.98 8.39 1.35
N THR A 8 16.36 9.32 0.49
CA THR A 8 17.76 9.65 0.20
C THR A 8 17.92 11.14 -0.03
N ILE A 9 19.11 11.66 0.29
CA ILE A 9 19.56 12.99 -0.10
C ILE A 9 21.03 12.89 -0.45
N SER A 10 21.44 13.53 -1.55
CA SER A 10 22.82 13.57 -2.00
C SER A 10 23.16 14.90 -2.64
N GLY A 11 24.42 15.25 -2.74
CA GLY A 11 24.90 16.47 -3.36
C GLY A 11 26.28 16.91 -2.88
N GLY A 12 26.83 17.92 -3.55
CA GLY A 12 28.14 18.45 -3.26
C GLY A 12 29.28 17.56 -3.75
N THR A 13 30.51 18.06 -3.63
CA THR A 13 31.73 17.37 -4.09
C THR A 13 32.82 17.32 -3.02
N THR A 14 32.96 18.38 -2.24
CA THR A 14 34.02 18.52 -1.21
C THR A 14 33.49 19.27 0.01
N VAL A 15 34.14 19.06 1.15
CA VAL A 15 33.73 19.65 2.42
C VAL A 15 33.86 21.21 2.46
N ASN A 16 34.69 21.78 1.62
CA ASN A 16 35.00 23.20 1.59
C ASN A 16 34.46 23.95 0.37
N SER A 17 33.53 23.34 -0.38
CA SER A 17 32.84 24.00 -1.49
C SER A 17 31.32 23.98 -1.28
N ILE A 18 30.66 25.03 -1.75
CA ILE A 18 29.21 25.07 -1.82
C ILE A 18 28.75 24.06 -2.85
N ALA A 19 27.80 23.24 -2.51
CA ALA A 19 27.21 22.25 -3.42
C ALA A 19 26.55 22.96 -4.62
N ALA A 20 26.97 22.61 -5.83
CA ALA A 20 26.37 23.14 -7.06
C ALA A 20 25.01 22.48 -7.36
N GLN A 21 24.84 21.24 -6.90
CA GLN A 21 23.62 20.46 -7.07
C GLN A 21 23.38 19.61 -5.83
N ALA A 22 22.10 19.39 -5.53
CA ALA A 22 21.63 18.39 -4.57
C ALA A 22 20.36 17.74 -5.11
N GLU A 23 20.18 16.47 -4.76
CA GLU A 23 18.98 15.72 -5.11
C GLU A 23 18.46 14.96 -3.89
N MET A 24 17.17 14.67 -3.90
CA MET A 24 16.55 13.82 -2.90
C MET A 24 15.48 12.93 -3.53
N LEU A 25 15.30 11.75 -2.99
CA LEU A 25 14.15 10.91 -3.24
C LEU A 25 13.13 11.13 -2.14
N TYR A 26 11.97 11.63 -2.55
CA TYR A 26 10.87 12.00 -1.67
C TYR A 26 9.64 11.17 -2.00
N GLU A 27 8.93 10.68 -1.00
CA GLU A 27 7.63 10.05 -1.18
C GLU A 27 6.57 10.63 -0.27
N MET A 28 5.32 10.57 -0.74
CA MET A 28 4.14 10.83 0.06
C MET A 28 3.16 9.67 -0.07
N ARG A 29 2.48 9.33 1.02
CA ARG A 29 1.47 8.27 1.07
C ARG A 29 0.26 8.73 1.86
N SER A 30 -0.93 8.33 1.43
CA SER A 30 -2.17 8.56 2.18
C SER A 30 -3.14 7.41 1.95
N ASP A 31 -3.92 7.09 2.97
CA ASP A 31 -5.11 6.24 2.88
C ASP A 31 -6.37 7.02 2.48
N ASP A 32 -6.24 8.34 2.28
CA ASP A 32 -7.28 9.25 1.84
C ASP A 32 -6.83 9.99 0.59
N TYR A 33 -7.60 9.86 -0.49
CA TYR A 33 -7.28 10.45 -1.78
C TYR A 33 -7.26 11.98 -1.74
N ALA A 34 -8.20 12.61 -1.05
CA ALA A 34 -8.25 14.08 -0.97
C ALA A 34 -7.01 14.60 -0.25
N CYS A 35 -6.64 13.98 0.89
CA CYS A 35 -5.42 14.31 1.60
C CYS A 35 -4.15 14.10 0.76
N LEU A 36 -4.13 13.08 -0.11
CA LEU A 36 -2.99 12.86 -1.01
C LEU A 36 -2.88 13.97 -2.06
N MET A 37 -4.03 14.40 -2.63
CA MET A 37 -4.06 15.49 -3.60
C MET A 37 -3.67 16.83 -2.98
N ASP A 38 -4.13 17.12 -1.77
CA ASP A 38 -3.73 18.31 -1.03
C ASP A 38 -2.21 18.31 -0.74
N ALA A 39 -1.66 17.16 -0.35
CA ALA A 39 -0.22 17.03 -0.13
C ALA A 39 0.59 17.25 -1.41
N LYS A 40 0.12 16.72 -2.55
CA LYS A 40 0.73 16.94 -3.86
C LYS A 40 0.70 18.40 -4.26
N ALA A 41 -0.46 19.05 -4.15
CA ALA A 41 -0.61 20.48 -4.46
C ALA A 41 0.29 21.36 -3.56
N TYR A 42 0.43 21.00 -2.29
CA TYR A 42 1.33 21.72 -1.38
C TYR A 42 2.80 21.55 -1.77
N PHE A 43 3.21 20.34 -2.18
CA PHE A 43 4.56 20.09 -2.68
C PHE A 43 4.85 20.91 -3.95
N GLU A 44 3.92 20.92 -4.92
CA GLU A 44 4.06 21.71 -6.14
C GLU A 44 4.18 23.21 -5.84
N LYS A 45 3.40 23.71 -4.87
CA LYS A 45 3.50 25.10 -4.42
C LYS A 45 4.88 25.43 -3.84
N ILE A 46 5.45 24.55 -3.02
CA ILE A 46 6.81 24.72 -2.48
C ILE A 46 7.83 24.83 -3.62
N LEU A 47 7.75 24.00 -4.65
CA LEU A 47 8.64 24.07 -5.80
C LEU A 47 8.55 25.42 -6.51
N GLU A 48 7.34 25.94 -6.72
CA GLU A 48 7.13 27.25 -7.35
C GLU A 48 7.67 28.41 -6.48
N GLU A 49 7.53 28.32 -5.16
CA GLU A 49 8.10 29.30 -4.23
C GLU A 49 9.64 29.35 -4.36
N PHE A 50 10.33 28.21 -4.37
CA PHE A 50 11.77 28.15 -4.56
C PHE A 50 12.21 28.65 -5.94
N LYS A 51 11.49 28.35 -7.00
CA LYS A 51 11.74 28.90 -8.34
C LYS A 51 11.63 30.43 -8.35
N ALA A 52 10.63 30.99 -7.66
CA ALA A 52 10.45 32.44 -7.54
C ALA A 52 11.59 33.11 -6.79
N GLU A 53 12.25 32.41 -5.87
CA GLU A 53 13.46 32.87 -5.17
C GLU A 53 14.75 32.71 -6.01
N GLY A 54 14.66 32.20 -7.23
CA GLY A 54 15.78 32.01 -8.15
C GLY A 54 16.53 30.70 -8.00
N VAL A 55 15.96 29.72 -7.28
CA VAL A 55 16.51 28.37 -7.19
C VAL A 55 16.09 27.58 -8.43
N ASP A 56 17.07 27.01 -9.14
CA ASP A 56 16.78 26.06 -10.23
C ASP A 56 16.41 24.70 -9.64
N VAL A 57 15.10 24.45 -9.50
CA VAL A 57 14.57 23.24 -8.91
C VAL A 57 13.61 22.54 -9.87
N THR A 58 13.76 21.22 -10.01
CA THR A 58 12.90 20.36 -10.80
C THR A 58 12.46 19.15 -9.97
N ALA A 59 11.31 18.59 -10.29
CA ALA A 59 10.83 17.35 -9.71
C ALA A 59 10.37 16.41 -10.84
N GLU A 60 10.76 15.17 -10.73
CA GLU A 60 10.34 14.09 -11.63
C GLU A 60 9.52 13.06 -10.85
N LEU A 61 8.36 12.69 -11.38
CA LEU A 61 7.55 11.61 -10.82
C LEU A 61 8.13 10.27 -11.24
N LEU A 62 8.79 9.58 -10.33
CA LEU A 62 9.42 8.29 -10.59
C LEU A 62 8.42 7.13 -10.56
N GLY A 63 7.32 7.28 -9.85
CA GLY A 63 6.27 6.27 -9.78
C GLY A 63 5.07 6.73 -8.99
N GLU A 64 3.92 6.20 -9.33
CA GLU A 64 2.67 6.44 -8.63
C GLU A 64 1.92 5.11 -8.47
N ARG A 65 1.54 4.82 -7.23
CA ARG A 65 0.59 3.75 -6.94
C ARG A 65 -0.72 4.41 -6.53
N PRO A 66 -1.84 4.12 -7.20
CA PRO A 66 -3.09 4.82 -6.94
C PRO A 66 -3.54 4.58 -5.50
N CYS A 67 -4.10 5.61 -4.89
CA CYS A 67 -4.85 5.48 -3.65
C CYS A 67 -6.11 4.63 -3.93
N GLY A 68 -6.50 3.79 -2.98
CA GLY A 68 -7.74 3.01 -3.07
C GLY A 68 -8.96 3.92 -3.28
N ASN A 69 -10.07 3.32 -3.72
CA ASN A 69 -11.26 4.06 -4.13
C ASN A 69 -11.75 5.03 -3.04
N LYS A 70 -12.14 6.24 -3.49
CA LYS A 70 -12.71 7.31 -2.66
C LYS A 70 -14.00 6.90 -1.94
N GLU A 71 -14.74 5.98 -2.51
CA GLU A 71 -16.00 5.49 -1.96
C GLU A 71 -15.74 4.20 -1.20
N ASN A 72 -15.26 4.33 0.04
CA ASN A 72 -14.92 3.22 0.94
C ASN A 72 -16.11 2.35 1.40
N HIS A 73 -17.25 2.40 0.70
CA HIS A 73 -18.48 1.72 1.09
C HIS A 73 -19.05 0.78 0.03
N ASP A 74 -18.22 0.25 -0.87
CA ASP A 74 -18.69 -0.80 -1.78
C ASP A 74 -19.06 -2.06 -0.95
N PRO A 75 -20.33 -2.46 -0.91
CA PRO A 75 -20.75 -3.64 -0.17
C PRO A 75 -20.05 -4.92 -0.65
N ARG A 76 -19.64 -4.97 -1.93
CA ARG A 76 -18.88 -6.11 -2.47
C ARG A 76 -17.48 -6.19 -1.85
N GLN A 77 -16.84 -5.03 -1.60
CA GLN A 77 -15.55 -4.98 -0.91
C GLN A 77 -15.68 -5.48 0.54
N THR A 78 -16.73 -5.03 1.23
CA THR A 78 -17.01 -5.49 2.60
C THR A 78 -17.27 -7.01 2.65
N ALA A 79 -18.06 -7.53 1.71
CA ALA A 79 -18.33 -8.96 1.61
C ALA A 79 -17.06 -9.77 1.34
N LEU A 80 -16.20 -9.29 0.42
CA LEU A 80 -14.91 -9.93 0.13
C LEU A 80 -13.99 -9.95 1.36
N LEU A 81 -13.85 -8.84 2.06
CA LEU A 81 -13.03 -8.75 3.27
C LEU A 81 -13.56 -9.67 4.38
N THR A 82 -14.89 -9.75 4.54
CA THR A 82 -15.52 -10.67 5.50
C THR A 82 -15.20 -12.12 5.14
N GLN A 83 -15.42 -12.51 3.89
CA GLN A 83 -15.11 -13.86 3.41
C GLN A 83 -13.63 -14.22 3.63
N CYS A 84 -12.73 -13.30 3.34
CA CYS A 84 -11.30 -13.50 3.57
C CYS A 84 -10.98 -13.66 5.07
N ALA A 85 -11.58 -12.82 5.92
CA ALA A 85 -11.36 -12.90 7.37
C ALA A 85 -11.92 -14.20 7.97
N ASP A 86 -13.09 -14.65 7.51
CA ASP A 86 -13.70 -15.91 7.93
C ASP A 86 -12.83 -17.12 7.55
N ALA A 87 -12.32 -17.16 6.32
CA ALA A 87 -11.41 -18.22 5.88
C ALA A 87 -10.12 -18.26 6.70
N VAL A 88 -9.53 -17.10 7.01
CA VAL A 88 -8.34 -17.04 7.89
C VAL A 88 -8.68 -17.52 9.29
N GLU A 89 -9.77 -17.05 9.88
CA GLU A 89 -10.22 -17.47 11.21
C GLU A 89 -10.47 -18.98 11.30
N ASN A 90 -11.13 -19.55 10.29
CA ASN A 90 -11.43 -20.98 10.22
C ASN A 90 -10.15 -21.85 10.24
N HIS A 91 -9.07 -21.40 9.64
CA HIS A 91 -7.87 -22.22 9.49
C HIS A 91 -6.72 -21.85 10.44
N PHE A 92 -6.66 -20.60 10.90
CA PHE A 92 -5.67 -20.13 11.87
C PHE A 92 -6.21 -19.99 13.29
N GLY A 93 -7.54 -20.05 13.48
CA GLY A 93 -8.18 -19.95 14.80
C GLY A 93 -8.25 -18.52 15.35
N THR A 94 -7.86 -17.53 14.56
CA THR A 94 -7.88 -16.11 14.97
C THR A 94 -8.32 -15.25 13.81
N ARG A 95 -9.28 -14.34 14.05
CA ARG A 95 -9.73 -13.38 13.06
C ARG A 95 -8.67 -12.34 12.80
N PRO A 96 -8.25 -12.12 11.55
CA PRO A 96 -7.24 -11.12 11.22
C PRO A 96 -7.80 -9.71 11.33
N GLY A 97 -6.92 -8.73 11.63
CA GLY A 97 -7.21 -7.32 11.44
C GLY A 97 -7.17 -6.94 9.95
N VAL A 98 -7.95 -5.92 9.59
CA VAL A 98 -7.92 -5.33 8.24
C VAL A 98 -7.18 -3.99 8.32
N TYR A 99 -6.17 -3.83 7.49
CA TYR A 99 -5.30 -2.65 7.49
C TYR A 99 -5.16 -2.09 6.09
N ALA A 100 -5.02 -0.76 5.98
CA ALA A 100 -4.60 -0.14 4.75
C ALA A 100 -3.11 -0.39 4.51
N GLY A 101 -2.76 -0.77 3.29
CA GLY A 101 -1.39 -1.06 2.87
C GLY A 101 -1.14 -0.73 1.41
N SER A 102 0.14 -0.63 1.05
CA SER A 102 0.55 -0.47 -0.34
C SER A 102 0.79 -1.84 -0.95
N THR A 103 -0.19 -2.36 -1.67
CA THR A 103 -0.16 -3.66 -2.33
C THR A 103 -0.64 -3.54 -3.77
N ASP A 104 -0.54 -4.61 -4.55
CA ASP A 104 -1.06 -4.65 -5.92
C ASP A 104 -2.59 -4.49 -5.97
N CYS A 105 -3.29 -4.68 -4.84
CA CYS A 105 -4.71 -4.41 -4.70
C CYS A 105 -5.09 -2.94 -4.89
N ASN A 106 -4.15 -2.01 -4.77
CA ASN A 106 -4.40 -0.58 -4.98
C ASN A 106 -4.95 -0.31 -6.40
N ILE A 107 -4.47 -1.05 -7.41
CA ILE A 107 -4.90 -0.86 -8.81
C ILE A 107 -6.36 -1.29 -9.02
N PRO A 108 -6.79 -2.52 -8.70
CA PRO A 108 -8.20 -2.88 -8.82
C PRO A 108 -9.10 -2.03 -7.93
N LEU A 109 -8.70 -1.73 -6.70
CA LEU A 109 -9.49 -0.87 -5.81
C LEU A 109 -9.70 0.53 -6.38
N ALA A 110 -8.68 1.14 -6.98
CA ALA A 110 -8.81 2.45 -7.63
C ALA A 110 -9.76 2.43 -8.84
N ASN A 111 -9.97 1.26 -9.44
CA ASN A 111 -10.91 1.04 -10.54
C ASN A 111 -12.29 0.53 -10.07
N GLY A 112 -12.59 0.58 -8.77
CA GLY A 112 -13.87 0.12 -8.22
C GLY A 112 -14.05 -1.40 -8.26
N ILE A 113 -12.96 -2.15 -8.36
CA ILE A 113 -12.97 -3.62 -8.34
C ILE A 113 -12.56 -4.08 -6.94
N PRO A 114 -13.41 -4.81 -6.22
CA PRO A 114 -13.08 -5.36 -4.91
C PRO A 114 -11.81 -6.21 -4.94
N ALA A 115 -10.90 -5.94 -4.01
CA ALA A 115 -9.65 -6.66 -3.90
C ALA A 115 -9.15 -6.71 -2.45
N ALA A 116 -8.46 -7.79 -2.09
CA ALA A 116 -7.86 -7.97 -0.79
C ALA A 116 -6.52 -8.71 -0.91
N ALA A 117 -5.51 -8.26 -0.17
CA ALA A 117 -4.28 -8.99 0.06
C ALA A 117 -4.39 -9.76 1.38
N ILE A 118 -4.02 -11.03 1.37
CA ILE A 118 -4.22 -11.94 2.50
C ILE A 118 -2.89 -12.59 2.85
N GLY A 119 -2.53 -12.56 4.15
CA GLY A 119 -1.41 -13.34 4.66
C GLY A 119 -1.75 -14.82 4.70
N LEU A 120 -0.84 -15.65 4.19
CA LEU A 120 -0.98 -17.12 4.14
C LEU A 120 0.02 -17.84 5.05
N CYS A 121 0.70 -17.13 5.93
CA CYS A 121 1.62 -17.69 6.90
C CYS A 121 1.72 -16.78 8.13
N ILE A 122 2.26 -17.32 9.21
CA ILE A 122 2.69 -16.56 10.37
C ILE A 122 4.16 -16.20 10.16
N GLY A 123 4.50 -14.94 10.37
CA GLY A 123 5.85 -14.43 10.21
C GLY A 123 6.03 -13.05 10.82
N ALA A 124 7.23 -12.53 10.80
CA ALA A 124 7.53 -11.18 11.22
C ALA A 124 8.85 -10.68 10.63
N GLY A 125 9.11 -9.38 10.80
CA GLY A 125 10.35 -8.75 10.37
C GLY A 125 10.39 -8.48 8.87
N GLU A 126 9.26 -8.28 8.22
CA GLU A 126 9.13 -8.01 6.80
C GLU A 126 10.07 -6.88 6.37
N HIS A 127 10.72 -7.07 5.22
CA HIS A 127 11.68 -6.13 4.63
C HIS A 127 12.98 -5.94 5.43
N THR A 128 13.28 -6.84 6.37
CA THR A 128 14.55 -6.84 7.12
C THR A 128 15.36 -8.12 6.89
N ARG A 129 16.63 -8.10 7.29
CA ARG A 129 17.46 -9.32 7.27
C ARG A 129 17.04 -10.37 8.31
N GLY A 130 16.22 -9.99 9.28
CA GLY A 130 15.66 -10.86 10.31
C GLY A 130 14.26 -11.37 9.96
N GLU A 131 13.80 -11.21 8.72
CA GLU A 131 12.51 -11.72 8.28
C GLU A 131 12.45 -13.25 8.41
N TRP A 132 11.34 -13.72 8.93
CA TRP A 132 11.11 -15.15 9.14
C TRP A 132 9.64 -15.52 8.97
N ILE A 133 9.39 -16.79 8.64
CA ILE A 133 8.07 -17.41 8.64
C ILE A 133 8.08 -18.71 9.45
N GLU A 134 6.94 -19.01 10.04
CA GLU A 134 6.66 -20.31 10.64
C GLU A 134 6.21 -21.30 9.56
N THR A 135 7.06 -22.24 9.18
CA THR A 135 6.81 -23.16 8.06
C THR A 135 5.57 -24.04 8.27
N GLU A 136 5.25 -24.42 9.50
CA GLU A 136 4.04 -25.20 9.81
C GLU A 136 2.74 -24.41 9.52
N SER A 137 2.79 -23.08 9.62
CA SER A 137 1.63 -22.21 9.32
C SER A 137 1.25 -22.24 7.85
N LEU A 138 2.16 -22.61 6.95
CA LEU A 138 1.88 -22.74 5.51
C LEU A 138 0.78 -23.78 5.21
N LYS A 139 0.61 -24.78 6.08
CA LYS A 139 -0.49 -25.76 5.93
C LYS A 139 -1.86 -25.11 6.09
N ALA A 140 -2.00 -24.22 7.07
CA ALA A 140 -3.22 -23.44 7.27
C ALA A 140 -3.42 -22.44 6.13
N GLY A 141 -2.35 -21.74 5.74
CA GLY A 141 -2.39 -20.78 4.63
C GLY A 141 -2.80 -21.42 3.30
N PHE A 142 -2.32 -22.64 3.00
CA PHE A 142 -2.75 -23.38 1.82
C PHE A 142 -4.26 -23.66 1.85
N LYS A 143 -4.84 -24.02 3.00
CA LYS A 143 -6.26 -24.26 3.15
C LYS A 143 -7.08 -22.98 2.94
N VAL A 144 -6.61 -21.84 3.49
CA VAL A 144 -7.22 -20.52 3.24
C VAL A 144 -7.27 -20.23 1.75
N ALA A 145 -6.13 -20.36 1.06
CA ALA A 145 -6.06 -20.13 -0.37
C ALA A 145 -6.99 -21.06 -1.17
N ALA A 146 -6.99 -22.34 -0.85
CA ALA A 146 -7.85 -23.34 -1.51
C ALA A 146 -9.34 -23.03 -1.31
N GLU A 147 -9.76 -22.69 -0.09
CA GLU A 147 -11.15 -22.30 0.22
C GLU A 147 -11.59 -21.10 -0.60
N LEU A 148 -10.79 -20.01 -0.56
CA LEU A 148 -11.13 -18.77 -1.25
C LEU A 148 -11.15 -18.91 -2.77
N ILE A 149 -10.24 -19.69 -3.35
CA ILE A 149 -10.23 -19.95 -4.79
C ILE A 149 -11.41 -20.84 -5.16
N SER A 150 -11.65 -21.93 -4.43
CA SER A 150 -12.73 -22.86 -4.71
C SER A 150 -14.10 -22.20 -4.63
N ALA A 151 -14.32 -21.30 -3.67
CA ALA A 151 -15.57 -20.55 -3.53
C ALA A 151 -15.94 -19.72 -4.78
N ARG A 152 -14.99 -19.42 -5.67
CA ARG A 152 -15.26 -18.71 -6.92
C ARG A 152 -15.74 -19.61 -8.05
N PHE A 153 -15.54 -20.90 -7.94
CA PHE A 153 -15.88 -21.89 -8.97
C PHE A 153 -17.04 -22.81 -8.57
N LEU A 154 -17.39 -22.83 -7.29
CA LEU A 154 -18.56 -23.58 -6.83
C LEU A 154 -19.82 -22.76 -7.13
N PRO A 155 -20.89 -23.38 -7.70
CA PRO A 155 -22.16 -22.70 -7.85
C PRO A 155 -22.69 -22.32 -6.46
N GLU A 156 -23.24 -21.11 -6.35
CA GLU A 156 -24.00 -20.74 -5.16
C GLU A 156 -25.11 -21.79 -4.95
N GLU A 157 -25.11 -22.48 -3.82
CA GLU A 157 -26.27 -23.29 -3.43
C GLU A 157 -27.46 -22.34 -3.35
N LYS A 158 -28.34 -22.40 -4.34
CA LYS A 158 -29.62 -21.71 -4.27
C LYS A 158 -30.36 -22.34 -3.09
N GLY A 159 -30.37 -21.61 -1.96
CA GLY A 159 -31.21 -21.98 -0.84
C GLY A 159 -32.67 -22.09 -1.31
N GLU A 160 -33.23 -23.25 -1.09
CA GLU A 160 -34.66 -23.52 -1.26
C GLU A 160 -35.49 -22.75 -0.24
#